data_e27eac9517db03fa5234c87cd2c9ba75
#
_entry.id   e27eac9517db03fa5234c87cd2c9ba75
#
_cell.length_a   1.000
_cell.length_b   1.000
_cell.length_c   1.000
_cell.angle_alpha   90.00
_cell.angle_beta   90.00
_cell.angle_gamma   90.00
#
_symmetry.space_group_name_H-M   'P 1'
#
loop_
_entity.id
_entity.type
_entity.pdbx_description
1 polymer ?
#
loop_
_entity_poly.entity_id
_entity_poly.type
_entity_poly.pdbx_seq_one_letter_code
_entity_poly.pdbx_strand_id
1 'polypeptide(L)'
;MAKKNPRNTRGKIVSAAWQLFYEQGYEETTVEEIIETSQTSKGSFYHYFDGKDALLSTLSDLFDEKYEALQETMDPDMPAMNQLLYLNGELFRMIENKVSVELLARLLSTQLVTNGERHLLNQKRTYYRLLRKIITQGQERGEFSDQQSVSEMVRLYALSERALMYDWCLRGGEFSLRQYAAQVMPGFLSSFRAENRSENRIEKTD
;
A
#
# COMPACT_ATOMS: atom_id res chain seq x y z
N MET A 1 26.32 21.47 -22.90
CA MET A 1 25.63 20.20 -22.55
C MET A 1 24.77 20.44 -21.31
N ALA A 2 23.45 20.42 -21.43
CA ALA A 2 22.55 20.64 -20.31
C ALA A 2 22.68 19.45 -19.34
N LYS A 3 22.92 19.71 -18.03
CA LYS A 3 22.91 18.70 -16.99
C LYS A 3 21.50 18.07 -16.95
N LYS A 4 21.36 16.82 -17.40
CA LYS A 4 20.11 16.05 -17.25
C LYS A 4 19.77 16.00 -15.75
N ASN A 5 18.59 16.50 -15.39
CA ASN A 5 18.11 16.48 -14.01
C ASN A 5 17.90 15.01 -13.58
N PRO A 6 18.63 14.47 -12.59
CA PRO A 6 18.56 13.05 -12.21
C PRO A 6 17.15 12.59 -11.82
N ARG A 7 16.37 13.45 -11.14
CA ARG A 7 14.97 13.14 -10.78
C ARG A 7 14.08 12.92 -11.99
N ASN A 8 14.35 13.64 -13.11
CA ASN A 8 13.59 13.48 -14.34
C ASN A 8 13.94 12.15 -15.05
N THR A 9 15.20 11.68 -15.01
CA THR A 9 15.61 10.43 -15.68
C THR A 9 15.01 9.19 -15.01
N ARG A 10 15.06 9.06 -13.68
CA ARG A 10 14.42 7.95 -12.95
C ARG A 10 12.91 7.93 -13.22
N GLY A 11 12.25 9.09 -13.12
CA GLY A 11 10.81 9.20 -13.38
C GLY A 11 10.42 8.80 -14.81
N LYS A 12 11.22 9.17 -15.83
CA LYS A 12 11.00 8.75 -17.21
C LYS A 12 11.07 7.23 -17.38
N ILE A 13 12.07 6.59 -16.78
CA ILE A 13 12.23 5.14 -16.83
C ILE A 13 11.03 4.46 -16.17
N VAL A 14 10.62 4.90 -14.98
CA VAL A 14 9.47 4.36 -14.27
C VAL A 14 8.18 4.54 -15.08
N SER A 15 7.91 5.74 -15.59
CA SER A 15 6.70 5.98 -16.38
C SER A 15 6.64 5.13 -17.66
N ALA A 16 7.75 4.98 -18.37
CA ALA A 16 7.82 4.15 -19.56
C ALA A 16 7.61 2.67 -19.22
N ALA A 17 8.23 2.18 -18.14
CA ALA A 17 8.05 0.82 -17.68
C ALA A 17 6.59 0.52 -17.33
N TRP A 18 5.93 1.40 -16.56
CA TRP A 18 4.54 1.21 -16.18
C TRP A 18 3.59 1.27 -17.37
N GLN A 19 3.86 2.15 -18.36
CA GLN A 19 3.12 2.20 -19.60
C GLN A 19 3.20 0.86 -20.34
N LEU A 20 4.41 0.33 -20.55
CA LEU A 20 4.63 -0.94 -21.23
C LEU A 20 4.04 -2.13 -20.45
N PHE A 21 4.19 -2.17 -19.13
CA PHE A 21 3.58 -3.20 -18.31
C PHE A 21 2.06 -3.21 -18.39
N TYR A 22 1.44 -2.04 -18.58
CA TYR A 22 -0.01 -1.92 -18.77
C TYR A 22 -0.43 -2.32 -20.18
N GLU A 23 0.31 -1.90 -21.23
CA GLU A 23 -0.05 -2.10 -22.61
C GLU A 23 0.15 -3.55 -23.09
N GLN A 24 1.25 -4.19 -22.72
CA GLN A 24 1.65 -5.50 -23.22
C GLN A 24 1.92 -6.55 -22.13
N GLY A 25 1.83 -6.19 -20.86
CA GLY A 25 2.11 -7.07 -19.73
C GLY A 25 3.57 -7.05 -19.29
N TYR A 26 3.80 -7.57 -18.08
CA TYR A 26 5.12 -7.55 -17.46
C TYR A 26 6.11 -8.49 -18.18
N GLU A 27 5.68 -9.72 -18.52
CA GLU A 27 6.57 -10.73 -19.12
C GLU A 27 7.08 -10.28 -20.49
N GLU A 28 6.21 -9.77 -21.32
CA GLU A 28 6.53 -9.35 -22.71
C GLU A 28 7.34 -8.07 -22.76
N THR A 29 7.40 -7.30 -21.66
CA THR A 29 8.17 -6.05 -21.61
C THR A 29 9.64 -6.33 -21.37
N THR A 30 10.51 -5.78 -22.22
CA THR A 30 11.97 -5.88 -22.10
C THR A 30 12.61 -4.61 -21.56
N VAL A 31 13.82 -4.73 -20.98
CA VAL A 31 14.59 -3.56 -20.53
C VAL A 31 14.94 -2.64 -21.71
N GLU A 32 15.20 -3.22 -22.87
CA GLU A 32 15.52 -2.50 -24.09
C GLU A 32 14.35 -1.60 -24.53
N GLU A 33 13.12 -2.10 -24.52
CA GLU A 33 11.92 -1.32 -24.83
C GLU A 33 11.69 -0.19 -23.82
N ILE A 34 11.93 -0.45 -22.53
CA ILE A 34 11.84 0.58 -21.49
C ILE A 34 12.85 1.70 -21.72
N ILE A 35 14.10 1.36 -22.11
CA ILE A 35 15.15 2.32 -22.42
C ILE A 35 14.75 3.17 -23.63
N GLU A 36 14.23 2.55 -24.69
CA GLU A 36 13.79 3.22 -25.91
C GLU A 36 12.60 4.15 -25.62
N THR A 37 11.55 3.63 -25.00
CA THR A 37 10.32 4.40 -24.67
C THR A 37 10.63 5.57 -23.74
N SER A 38 11.50 5.38 -22.74
CA SER A 38 11.90 6.44 -21.80
C SER A 38 12.86 7.47 -22.41
N GLN A 39 13.38 7.19 -23.61
CA GLN A 39 14.43 8.01 -24.27
C GLN A 39 15.66 8.21 -23.36
N THR A 40 16.04 7.16 -22.64
CA THR A 40 17.22 7.18 -21.77
C THR A 40 18.34 6.31 -22.36
N SER A 41 19.51 6.28 -21.71
CA SER A 41 20.59 5.40 -22.10
C SER A 41 20.59 4.13 -21.27
N LYS A 42 21.16 3.04 -21.80
CA LYS A 42 21.37 1.78 -21.06
C LYS A 42 22.12 2.01 -19.74
N GLY A 43 23.15 2.84 -19.77
CA GLY A 43 23.89 3.20 -18.56
C GLY A 43 23.03 3.98 -17.54
N SER A 44 22.11 4.85 -18.02
CA SER A 44 21.16 5.54 -17.13
C SER A 44 20.16 4.57 -16.50
N PHE A 45 19.68 3.59 -17.23
CA PHE A 45 18.79 2.57 -16.69
C PHE A 45 19.47 1.79 -15.56
N TYR A 46 20.63 1.19 -15.84
CA TYR A 46 21.37 0.36 -14.87
C TYR A 46 21.98 1.15 -13.71
N HIS A 47 22.06 2.47 -13.83
CA HIS A 47 22.38 3.33 -12.69
C HIS A 47 21.27 3.39 -11.63
N TYR A 48 20.00 3.25 -12.03
CA TYR A 48 18.85 3.34 -11.14
C TYR A 48 18.23 1.98 -10.80
N PHE A 49 18.31 1.00 -11.69
CA PHE A 49 17.62 -0.27 -11.59
C PHE A 49 18.52 -1.42 -12.07
N ASP A 50 18.69 -2.46 -11.25
CA ASP A 50 19.48 -3.63 -11.60
C ASP A 50 18.84 -4.51 -12.69
N GLY A 51 17.56 -4.26 -12.99
CA GLY A 51 16.79 -4.97 -13.98
C GLY A 51 15.31 -4.64 -13.92
N LYS A 52 14.50 -5.34 -14.71
CA LYS A 52 13.04 -5.16 -14.79
C LYS A 52 12.37 -5.39 -13.42
N ASP A 53 12.83 -6.38 -12.65
CA ASP A 53 12.26 -6.69 -11.33
C ASP A 53 12.44 -5.55 -10.31
N ALA A 54 13.53 -4.79 -10.41
CA ALA A 54 13.75 -3.65 -9.53
C ALA A 54 12.69 -2.55 -9.71
N LEU A 55 12.07 -2.45 -10.89
CA LEU A 55 10.98 -1.52 -11.16
C LEU A 55 9.69 -1.88 -10.41
N LEU A 56 9.47 -3.16 -10.06
CA LEU A 56 8.29 -3.56 -9.30
C LEU A 56 8.21 -2.87 -7.93
N SER A 57 9.37 -2.57 -7.33
CA SER A 57 9.40 -1.83 -6.06
C SER A 57 8.77 -0.44 -6.17
N THR A 58 8.77 0.17 -7.37
CA THR A 58 8.16 1.48 -7.61
C THR A 58 6.62 1.45 -7.56
N LEU A 59 6.00 0.26 -7.56
CA LEU A 59 4.56 0.14 -7.30
C LEU A 59 4.22 0.60 -5.87
N SER A 60 5.13 0.39 -4.93
CA SER A 60 4.96 0.92 -3.57
C SER A 60 5.01 2.45 -3.52
N ASP A 61 5.75 3.09 -4.43
CA ASP A 61 5.77 4.55 -4.56
C ASP A 61 4.40 5.07 -5.04
N LEU A 62 3.78 4.37 -6.03
CA LEU A 62 2.42 4.67 -6.50
C LEU A 62 1.37 4.55 -5.37
N PHE A 63 1.51 3.55 -4.49
CA PHE A 63 0.64 3.43 -3.33
C PHE A 63 0.85 4.59 -2.35
N ASP A 64 2.08 5.00 -2.10
CA ASP A 64 2.40 6.13 -1.22
C ASP A 64 1.88 7.46 -1.79
N GLU A 65 2.00 7.72 -3.09
CA GLU A 65 1.39 8.88 -3.76
C GLU A 65 -0.15 8.90 -3.57
N LYS A 66 -0.80 7.73 -3.66
CA LYS A 66 -2.24 7.63 -3.38
C LYS A 66 -2.57 8.00 -1.93
N TYR A 67 -1.78 7.52 -0.97
CA TYR A 67 -1.98 7.87 0.45
C TYR A 67 -1.71 9.34 0.74
N GLU A 68 -0.75 9.97 0.09
CA GLU A 68 -0.50 11.41 0.20
C GLU A 68 -1.71 12.21 -0.29
N ALA A 69 -2.24 11.88 -1.46
CA ALA A 69 -3.45 12.53 -1.99
C ALA A 69 -4.68 12.31 -1.09
N LEU A 70 -4.83 11.12 -0.50
CA LEU A 70 -5.93 10.85 0.43
C LEU A 70 -5.78 11.62 1.74
N GLN A 71 -4.57 11.78 2.25
CA GLN A 71 -4.31 12.56 3.46
C GLN A 71 -4.71 14.03 3.29
N GLU A 72 -4.57 14.60 2.09
CA GLU A 72 -4.95 15.99 1.80
C GLU A 72 -6.47 16.19 1.71
N THR A 73 -7.20 15.15 1.30
CA THR A 73 -8.63 15.24 0.99
C THR A 73 -9.55 14.60 2.02
N MET A 74 -9.00 13.73 2.89
CA MET A 74 -9.77 13.05 3.93
C MET A 74 -10.17 14.02 5.04
N ASP A 75 -11.43 13.94 5.46
CA ASP A 75 -11.96 14.70 6.60
C ASP A 75 -11.19 14.31 7.89
N PRO A 76 -10.47 15.26 8.53
CA PRO A 76 -9.69 14.98 9.73
C PRO A 76 -10.57 14.67 10.95
N ASP A 77 -11.85 15.08 10.94
CA ASP A 77 -12.81 14.87 12.03
C ASP A 77 -13.56 13.53 11.91
N MET A 78 -13.38 12.82 10.81
CA MET A 78 -13.91 11.46 10.64
C MET A 78 -13.41 10.54 11.76
N PRO A 79 -14.26 9.64 12.34
CA PRO A 79 -13.83 8.64 13.30
C PRO A 79 -12.64 7.82 12.79
N ALA A 80 -11.68 7.51 13.66
CA ALA A 80 -10.42 6.86 13.25
C ALA A 80 -10.65 5.51 12.52
N MET A 81 -11.63 4.72 12.97
CA MET A 81 -12.02 3.48 12.28
C MET A 81 -12.47 3.77 10.85
N ASN A 82 -13.28 4.80 10.65
CA ASN A 82 -13.78 5.16 9.32
C ASN A 82 -12.65 5.68 8.43
N GLN A 83 -11.67 6.42 8.99
CA GLN A 83 -10.47 6.82 8.25
C GLN A 83 -9.69 5.61 7.75
N LEU A 84 -9.46 4.60 8.59
CA LEU A 84 -8.75 3.36 8.20
C LEU A 84 -9.50 2.60 7.10
N LEU A 85 -10.82 2.43 7.25
CA LEU A 85 -11.65 1.75 6.24
C LEU A 85 -11.73 2.54 4.92
N TYR A 86 -11.78 3.87 5.00
CA TYR A 86 -11.73 4.74 3.82
C TYR A 86 -10.42 4.60 3.06
N LEU A 87 -9.28 4.65 3.76
CA LEU A 87 -7.96 4.45 3.14
C LEU A 87 -7.86 3.10 2.43
N ASN A 88 -8.29 2.03 3.10
CA ASN A 88 -8.32 0.69 2.51
C ASN A 88 -9.17 0.63 1.24
N GLY A 89 -10.41 1.12 1.31
CA GLY A 89 -11.33 1.10 0.18
C GLY A 89 -10.83 1.90 -1.03
N GLU A 90 -10.16 3.04 -0.78
CA GLU A 90 -9.60 3.88 -1.83
C GLU A 90 -8.33 3.31 -2.46
N LEU A 91 -7.46 2.68 -1.64
CA LEU A 91 -6.29 1.97 -2.16
C LEU A 91 -6.75 0.80 -3.03
N PHE A 92 -7.66 -0.04 -2.54
CA PHE A 92 -8.09 -1.23 -3.26
C PHE A 92 -8.86 -0.89 -4.52
N ARG A 93 -9.64 0.18 -4.52
CA ARG A 93 -10.23 0.73 -5.75
C ARG A 93 -9.16 1.14 -6.78
N MET A 94 -8.08 1.76 -6.32
CA MET A 94 -6.97 2.15 -7.20
C MET A 94 -6.26 0.91 -7.74
N ILE A 95 -6.01 -0.10 -6.91
CA ILE A 95 -5.38 -1.36 -7.32
C ILE A 95 -6.23 -2.03 -8.41
N GLU A 96 -7.53 -2.25 -8.18
CA GLU A 96 -8.42 -2.89 -9.16
C GLU A 96 -8.44 -2.17 -10.52
N ASN A 97 -8.34 -0.84 -10.52
CA ASN A 97 -8.46 -0.05 -11.75
C ASN A 97 -7.13 0.21 -12.48
N LYS A 98 -5.98 0.08 -11.79
CA LYS A 98 -4.70 0.54 -12.34
C LYS A 98 -3.56 -0.48 -12.25
N VAL A 99 -3.76 -1.58 -11.53
CA VAL A 99 -2.72 -2.58 -11.32
C VAL A 99 -3.24 -3.94 -11.76
N SER A 100 -2.57 -4.57 -12.71
CA SER A 100 -2.94 -5.95 -13.07
C SER A 100 -2.67 -6.90 -11.92
N VAL A 101 -3.46 -7.97 -11.84
CA VAL A 101 -3.28 -9.05 -10.85
C VAL A 101 -1.86 -9.61 -10.91
N GLU A 102 -1.34 -9.79 -12.12
CA GLU A 102 0.01 -10.28 -12.36
C GLU A 102 1.07 -9.36 -11.72
N LEU A 103 0.99 -8.05 -11.95
CA LEU A 103 1.94 -7.08 -11.39
C LEU A 103 1.90 -7.05 -9.87
N LEU A 104 0.70 -7.13 -9.27
CA LEU A 104 0.56 -7.19 -7.83
C LEU A 104 1.12 -8.50 -7.27
N ALA A 105 0.82 -9.64 -7.90
CA ALA A 105 1.36 -10.94 -7.51
C ALA A 105 2.88 -10.97 -7.57
N ARG A 106 3.48 -10.40 -8.62
CA ARG A 106 4.94 -10.29 -8.74
C ARG A 106 5.56 -9.42 -7.67
N LEU A 107 4.95 -8.25 -7.39
CA LEU A 107 5.40 -7.41 -6.28
C LEU A 107 5.41 -8.20 -4.97
N LEU A 108 4.30 -8.89 -4.64
CA LEU A 108 4.21 -9.67 -3.41
C LEU A 108 5.24 -10.81 -3.37
N SER A 109 5.42 -11.54 -4.49
CA SER A 109 6.40 -12.62 -4.60
C SER A 109 7.84 -12.13 -4.43
N THR A 110 8.21 -11.01 -5.05
CA THR A 110 9.56 -10.45 -4.90
C THR A 110 9.85 -10.08 -3.45
N GLN A 111 8.86 -9.60 -2.70
CA GLN A 111 9.03 -9.30 -1.27
C GLN A 111 9.29 -10.54 -0.40
N LEU A 112 8.88 -11.73 -0.85
CA LEU A 112 9.12 -12.98 -0.14
C LEU A 112 10.53 -13.51 -0.38
N VAL A 113 11.03 -13.41 -1.63
CA VAL A 113 12.29 -14.04 -2.06
C VAL A 113 13.49 -13.10 -2.04
N THR A 114 13.29 -11.77 -1.90
CA THR A 114 14.40 -10.81 -1.89
C THR A 114 15.33 -11.00 -0.70
N ASN A 115 16.63 -10.91 -0.95
CA ASN A 115 17.65 -10.80 0.09
C ASN A 115 17.92 -9.34 0.51
N GLY A 116 17.34 -8.38 -0.22
CA GLY A 116 17.45 -6.94 0.04
C GLY A 116 16.34 -6.38 0.91
N GLU A 117 16.13 -5.07 0.81
CA GLU A 117 15.08 -4.37 1.53
C GLU A 117 13.68 -4.81 1.05
N ARG A 118 12.81 -5.11 2.01
CA ARG A 118 11.40 -5.38 1.75
C ARG A 118 10.61 -4.07 1.77
N HIS A 119 10.48 -3.43 0.61
CA HIS A 119 9.86 -2.11 0.47
C HIS A 119 8.45 -2.03 1.09
N LEU A 120 7.64 -3.09 1.00
CA LEU A 120 6.31 -3.13 1.62
C LEU A 120 6.34 -3.11 3.15
N LEU A 121 7.48 -3.39 3.78
CA LEU A 121 7.66 -3.36 5.24
C LEU A 121 8.43 -2.12 5.72
N ASN A 122 8.85 -1.24 4.81
CA ASN A 122 9.62 -0.05 5.17
C ASN A 122 8.76 0.95 5.98
N GLN A 123 9.10 1.06 7.27
CA GLN A 123 8.37 1.89 8.24
C GLN A 123 8.47 3.41 7.98
N LYS A 124 9.36 3.84 7.07
CA LYS A 124 9.52 5.25 6.67
C LYS A 124 8.52 5.69 5.60
N ARG A 125 7.80 4.76 4.98
CA ARG A 125 6.80 5.04 3.95
C ARG A 125 5.66 5.90 4.49
N THR A 126 5.08 6.73 3.62
CA THR A 126 3.91 7.57 3.91
C THR A 126 2.75 6.74 4.47
N TYR A 127 2.52 5.56 3.90
CA TYR A 127 1.58 4.55 4.41
C TYR A 127 1.68 4.34 5.92
N TYR A 128 2.85 3.93 6.42
CA TYR A 128 3.01 3.64 7.85
C TYR A 128 2.96 4.88 8.74
N ARG A 129 3.41 6.04 8.23
CA ARG A 129 3.29 7.31 8.97
C ARG A 129 1.83 7.72 9.15
N LEU A 130 1.03 7.57 8.09
CA LEU A 130 -0.40 7.90 8.11
C LEU A 130 -1.18 6.97 9.03
N LEU A 131 -0.94 5.66 8.97
CA LEU A 131 -1.57 4.69 9.88
C LEU A 131 -1.26 5.01 11.34
N ARG A 132 0.02 5.25 11.68
CA ARG A 132 0.39 5.63 13.06
C ARG A 132 -0.34 6.88 13.51
N LYS A 133 -0.40 7.91 12.66
CA LYS A 133 -1.11 9.15 12.99
C LYS A 133 -2.58 8.88 13.32
N ILE A 134 -3.29 8.17 12.45
CA ILE A 134 -4.73 7.87 12.63
C ILE A 134 -4.96 7.05 13.90
N ILE A 135 -4.16 6.00 14.11
CA ILE A 135 -4.32 5.10 15.25
C ILE A 135 -3.99 5.83 16.57
N THR A 136 -2.92 6.64 16.61
CA THR A 136 -2.60 7.47 17.77
C THR A 136 -3.74 8.42 18.12
N GLN A 137 -4.26 9.14 17.12
CA GLN A 137 -5.40 10.04 17.31
C GLN A 137 -6.66 9.29 17.77
N GLY A 138 -6.90 8.08 17.24
CA GLY A 138 -8.00 7.23 17.67
C GLY A 138 -7.89 6.80 19.14
N GLN A 139 -6.69 6.49 19.63
CA GLN A 139 -6.45 6.22 21.05
C GLN A 139 -6.62 7.48 21.92
N GLU A 140 -6.06 8.61 21.50
CA GLU A 140 -6.20 9.90 22.20
C GLU A 140 -7.66 10.35 22.34
N ARG A 141 -8.52 10.05 21.34
CA ARG A 141 -9.96 10.33 21.36
C ARG A 141 -10.78 9.27 22.12
N GLY A 142 -10.15 8.18 22.55
CA GLY A 142 -10.83 7.04 23.20
C GLY A 142 -11.68 6.20 22.23
N GLU A 143 -11.48 6.32 20.93
CA GLU A 143 -12.13 5.50 19.90
C GLU A 143 -11.49 4.11 19.81
N PHE A 144 -10.18 4.04 20.06
CA PHE A 144 -9.41 2.81 20.06
C PHE A 144 -8.92 2.44 21.46
N SER A 145 -8.77 1.14 21.69
CA SER A 145 -8.25 0.57 22.91
C SER A 145 -6.81 1.00 23.15
N ASP A 146 -6.47 1.31 24.39
CA ASP A 146 -5.11 1.54 24.89
C ASP A 146 -4.39 0.26 25.34
N GLN A 147 -5.06 -0.90 25.27
CA GLN A 147 -4.50 -2.21 25.63
C GLN A 147 -3.49 -2.72 24.59
N GLN A 148 -3.57 -2.22 23.37
CA GLN A 148 -2.64 -2.54 22.30
C GLN A 148 -1.80 -1.32 21.94
N SER A 149 -0.52 -1.54 21.67
CA SER A 149 0.34 -0.46 21.21
C SER A 149 -0.05 -0.02 19.79
N VAL A 150 0.19 1.25 19.46
CA VAL A 150 0.03 1.77 18.09
C VAL A 150 0.76 0.90 17.06
N SER A 151 1.96 0.41 17.42
CA SER A 151 2.77 -0.42 16.51
C SER A 151 2.13 -1.78 16.23
N GLU A 152 1.49 -2.40 17.21
CA GLU A 152 0.77 -3.67 17.04
C GLU A 152 -0.47 -3.47 16.15
N MET A 153 -1.24 -2.41 16.40
CA MET A 153 -2.41 -2.08 15.59
C MET A 153 -2.02 -1.77 14.13
N VAL A 154 -0.97 -0.99 13.91
CA VAL A 154 -0.43 -0.73 12.57
C VAL A 154 0.00 -2.03 11.89
N ARG A 155 0.67 -2.93 12.62
CA ARG A 155 1.08 -4.23 12.09
C ARG A 155 -0.11 -5.09 11.69
N LEU A 156 -1.15 -5.16 12.54
CA LEU A 156 -2.36 -5.94 12.25
C LEU A 156 -3.10 -5.38 11.03
N TYR A 157 -3.28 -4.05 10.95
CA TYR A 157 -3.89 -3.42 9.79
C TYR A 157 -3.13 -3.76 8.49
N ALA A 158 -1.83 -3.54 8.49
CA ALA A 158 -0.99 -3.81 7.32
C ALA A 158 -0.94 -5.30 6.94
N LEU A 159 -1.02 -6.20 7.92
CA LEU A 159 -1.12 -7.65 7.70
C LEU A 159 -2.45 -7.99 7.00
N SER A 160 -3.56 -7.42 7.49
CA SER A 160 -4.90 -7.66 6.94
C SER A 160 -5.00 -7.22 5.48
N GLU A 161 -4.48 -6.04 5.14
CA GLU A 161 -4.44 -5.57 3.75
C GLU A 161 -3.61 -6.49 2.84
N ARG A 162 -2.42 -6.89 3.30
CA ARG A 162 -1.59 -7.81 2.52
C ARG A 162 -2.23 -9.18 2.34
N ALA A 163 -2.91 -9.69 3.36
CA ALA A 163 -3.63 -10.97 3.27
C ALA A 163 -4.73 -10.92 2.21
N LEU A 164 -5.50 -9.82 2.16
CA LEU A 164 -6.54 -9.61 1.16
C LEU A 164 -5.97 -9.49 -0.26
N MET A 165 -4.91 -8.72 -0.45
CA MET A 165 -4.22 -8.61 -1.74
C MET A 165 -3.67 -9.96 -2.19
N TYR A 166 -3.08 -10.72 -1.28
CA TYR A 166 -2.54 -12.05 -1.57
C TYR A 166 -3.64 -13.03 -2.00
N ASP A 167 -4.75 -13.13 -1.24
CA ASP A 167 -5.88 -14.00 -1.60
C ASP A 167 -6.52 -13.59 -2.94
N TRP A 168 -6.63 -12.28 -3.19
CA TRP A 168 -7.10 -11.77 -4.47
C TRP A 168 -6.22 -12.20 -5.65
N CYS A 169 -4.90 -12.14 -5.48
CA CYS A 169 -3.95 -12.62 -6.48
C CYS A 169 -4.04 -14.14 -6.68
N LEU A 170 -4.15 -14.93 -5.60
CA LEU A 170 -4.30 -16.38 -5.69
C LEU A 170 -5.56 -16.80 -6.49
N ARG A 171 -6.61 -16.00 -6.44
CA ARG A 171 -7.87 -16.22 -7.16
C ARG A 171 -7.92 -15.53 -8.52
N GLY A 172 -6.79 -15.08 -9.05
CA GLY A 172 -6.74 -14.46 -10.36
C GLY A 172 -7.56 -13.16 -10.51
N GLY A 173 -7.92 -12.50 -9.39
CA GLY A 173 -8.73 -11.28 -9.43
C GLY A 173 -10.22 -11.50 -9.69
N GLU A 174 -10.75 -12.70 -9.48
CA GLU A 174 -12.13 -13.10 -9.84
C GLU A 174 -13.22 -12.35 -9.06
N PHE A 175 -12.86 -11.65 -7.98
CA PHE A 175 -13.83 -10.89 -7.16
C PHE A 175 -13.39 -9.43 -6.99
N SER A 176 -14.32 -8.55 -6.60
CA SER A 176 -13.97 -7.18 -6.26
C SER A 176 -13.23 -7.14 -4.92
N LEU A 177 -11.93 -6.83 -4.97
CA LEU A 177 -11.06 -6.68 -3.80
C LEU A 177 -11.62 -5.64 -2.83
N ARG A 178 -12.06 -4.48 -3.37
CA ARG A 178 -12.66 -3.39 -2.58
C ARG A 178 -13.94 -3.83 -1.87
N GLN A 179 -14.86 -4.49 -2.59
CA GLN A 179 -16.14 -4.91 -1.99
C GLN A 179 -15.91 -5.99 -0.92
N TYR A 180 -15.05 -6.95 -1.19
CA TYR A 180 -14.71 -7.99 -0.23
C TYR A 180 -14.02 -7.42 1.00
N ALA A 181 -13.06 -6.52 0.82
CA ALA A 181 -12.40 -5.83 1.93
C ALA A 181 -13.39 -5.05 2.81
N ALA A 182 -14.36 -4.36 2.21
CA ALA A 182 -15.39 -3.64 2.98
C ALA A 182 -16.22 -4.56 3.89
N GLN A 183 -16.35 -5.84 3.55
CA GLN A 183 -17.06 -6.84 4.37
C GLN A 183 -16.18 -7.39 5.49
N VAL A 184 -14.89 -7.64 5.23
CA VAL A 184 -14.03 -8.39 6.17
C VAL A 184 -13.13 -7.51 7.03
N MET A 185 -12.70 -6.33 6.55
CA MET A 185 -11.83 -5.42 7.31
C MET A 185 -12.43 -4.99 8.66
N PRO A 186 -13.74 -4.67 8.78
CA PRO A 186 -14.31 -4.35 10.08
C PRO A 186 -14.14 -5.47 11.12
N GLY A 187 -14.18 -6.74 10.68
CA GLY A 187 -13.91 -7.90 11.53
C GLY A 187 -12.45 -7.98 11.98
N PHE A 188 -11.50 -7.81 11.06
CA PHE A 188 -10.06 -7.79 11.38
C PHE A 188 -9.69 -6.65 12.37
N LEU A 189 -10.37 -5.52 12.27
CA LEU A 189 -10.11 -4.35 13.09
C LEU A 189 -11.01 -4.26 14.35
N SER A 190 -11.83 -5.28 14.60
CA SER A 190 -12.75 -5.28 15.76
C SER A 190 -12.02 -5.12 17.09
N SER A 191 -10.82 -5.72 17.22
CA SER A 191 -9.97 -5.61 18.41
C SER A 191 -9.40 -4.19 18.66
N PHE A 192 -9.53 -3.29 17.68
CA PHE A 192 -9.06 -1.90 17.86
C PHE A 192 -10.00 -1.07 18.71
N ARG A 193 -11.28 -1.46 18.81
CA ARG A 193 -12.29 -0.69 19.52
C ARG A 193 -12.00 -0.66 21.01
N ALA A 194 -12.16 0.52 21.63
CA ALA A 194 -12.18 0.62 23.08
C ALA A 194 -13.35 -0.20 23.64
N GLU A 195 -13.09 -0.96 24.71
CA GLU A 195 -14.17 -1.62 25.44
C GLU A 195 -15.08 -0.56 26.08
N ASN A 196 -16.39 -0.71 25.92
CA ASN A 196 -17.37 0.13 26.62
C ASN A 196 -17.22 -0.12 28.13
N ARG A 197 -16.54 0.75 28.83
CA ARG A 197 -16.39 0.72 30.31
C ARG A 197 -17.72 0.82 31.08
N SER A 198 -18.86 0.95 30.39
CA SER A 198 -20.19 1.07 30.99
C SER A 198 -20.82 -0.27 31.43
N GLU A 199 -20.39 -1.42 30.87
CA GLU A 199 -21.02 -2.71 31.22
C GLU A 199 -20.40 -3.40 32.46
N ASN A 200 -19.15 -3.09 32.82
CA ASN A 200 -18.46 -3.74 33.96
C ASN A 200 -18.75 -3.08 35.33
N ARG A 201 -19.67 -2.11 35.43
CA ARG A 201 -19.98 -1.43 36.69
C ARG A 201 -21.22 -2.02 37.40
N ILE A 202 -21.93 -2.96 36.78
CA ILE A 202 -23.18 -3.53 37.33
C ILE A 202 -22.93 -4.88 38.06
N GLU A 203 -21.80 -5.56 37.86
CA GLU A 203 -21.54 -6.88 38.52
C GLU A 203 -20.74 -6.85 39.80
N LYS A 204 -20.50 -5.68 40.41
CA LYS A 204 -19.80 -5.57 41.70
C LYS A 204 -20.62 -4.92 42.80
N THR A 205 -21.91 -5.13 42.82
CA THR A 205 -22.78 -4.77 43.95
C THR A 205 -23.80 -5.90 44.17
N ASP A 206 -23.31 -7.01 44.71
CA ASP A 206 -24.05 -7.93 45.55
C ASP A 206 -23.08 -8.59 46.56
#